data_8862679eb93c53da9221781b4a90a1f8
#
_entry.id   8862679eb93c53da9221781b4a90a1f8
#
_cell.length_a   1.000
_cell.length_b   1.000
_cell.length_c   1.000
_cell.angle_alpha   90.00
_cell.angle_beta   90.00
_cell.angle_gamma   90.00
#
_symmetry.space_group_name_H-M   'P 1'
#
loop_
_entity.id
_entity.type
_entity.pdbx_description
1 polymer ?
#
loop_
_entity_poly.entity_id
_entity_poly.type
_entity_poly.pdbx_seq_one_letter_code
_entity_poly.pdbx_strand_id
1 'polypeptide(L)'
;MKIGIVTGIPGVGKTTVLQKVEEILDKEGINNKIINYGDFMLKTAISLGYVNNRDEMRKLPVEKQRQLQIDAAKGIAKEAKEGGDGMLFIDTHAVIKTPSGYLPGLPKYVIEEINPYIIFLLEAEPRLILERQKRDTTRSRTDYSDEKVIIETINFARYAAMASAVLVGATVKVVINAEGDPSIAANEIIRSMK
;
A
#
# COMPACT_ATOMS: atom_id res chain seq x y z
N MET A 1 -1.98 7.08 16.70
CA MET A 1 -0.81 6.60 15.91
C MET A 1 -0.54 7.54 14.74
N LYS A 2 0.73 7.76 14.41
CA LYS A 2 1.18 8.46 13.19
C LYS A 2 1.01 7.53 12.00
N ILE A 3 0.39 7.98 10.92
CA ILE A 3 0.06 7.11 9.77
C ILE A 3 1.09 7.30 8.65
N GLY A 4 1.68 6.20 8.17
CA GLY A 4 2.48 6.11 6.96
C GLY A 4 1.83 5.17 5.94
N ILE A 5 1.69 5.59 4.70
CA ILE A 5 1.26 4.70 3.62
C ILE A 5 2.51 4.13 2.94
N VAL A 6 2.56 2.82 2.77
CA VAL A 6 3.61 2.14 2.00
C VAL A 6 3.00 1.61 0.72
N THR A 7 3.44 2.13 -0.40
CA THR A 7 2.96 1.75 -1.72
C THR A 7 4.13 1.32 -2.61
N GLY A 8 3.82 0.68 -3.69
CA GLY A 8 4.78 0.18 -4.68
C GLY A 8 4.12 -0.84 -5.58
N ILE A 9 4.71 -1.09 -6.73
CA ILE A 9 4.17 -2.04 -7.69
C ILE A 9 4.30 -3.49 -7.19
N PRO A 10 3.48 -4.43 -7.70
CA PRO A 10 3.62 -5.84 -7.36
C PRO A 10 5.04 -6.37 -7.65
N GLY A 11 5.60 -7.16 -6.73
CA GLY A 11 6.95 -7.71 -6.86
C GLY A 11 8.08 -6.84 -6.28
N VAL A 12 7.80 -5.61 -5.84
CA VAL A 12 8.82 -4.74 -5.25
C VAL A 12 9.27 -5.19 -3.85
N GLY A 13 8.53 -6.09 -3.19
CA GLY A 13 8.88 -6.64 -1.87
C GLY A 13 8.25 -5.92 -0.67
N LYS A 14 7.11 -5.24 -0.83
CA LYS A 14 6.43 -4.51 0.26
C LYS A 14 6.22 -5.37 1.52
N THR A 15 5.66 -6.56 1.36
CA THR A 15 5.35 -7.45 2.48
C THR A 15 6.59 -7.77 3.31
N THR A 16 7.71 -8.11 2.65
CA THR A 16 8.97 -8.44 3.33
C THR A 16 9.54 -7.23 4.07
N VAL A 17 9.51 -6.05 3.44
CA VAL A 17 9.99 -4.81 4.07
C VAL A 17 9.13 -4.44 5.27
N LEU A 18 7.79 -4.53 5.15
CA LEU A 18 6.88 -4.22 6.25
C LEU A 18 6.99 -5.21 7.42
N GLN A 19 7.17 -6.51 7.16
CA GLN A 19 7.48 -7.48 8.20
C GLN A 19 8.77 -7.09 8.95
N LYS A 20 9.79 -6.61 8.23
CA LYS A 20 11.02 -6.16 8.85
C LYS A 20 10.84 -4.86 9.65
N VAL A 21 9.96 -3.95 9.20
CA VAL A 21 9.56 -2.76 9.97
C VAL A 21 8.94 -3.18 11.31
N GLU A 22 7.97 -4.10 11.29
CA GLU A 22 7.30 -4.62 12.49
C GLU A 22 8.30 -5.27 13.44
N GLU A 23 9.16 -6.17 12.96
CA GLU A 23 10.21 -6.83 13.79
C GLU A 23 11.15 -5.84 14.47
N ILE A 24 11.53 -4.75 13.79
CA ILE A 24 12.45 -3.75 14.36
C ILE A 24 11.72 -2.92 15.42
N LEU A 25 10.51 -2.45 15.13
CA LEU A 25 9.74 -1.64 16.06
C LEU A 25 9.34 -2.42 17.31
N ASP A 26 8.98 -3.70 17.17
CA ASP A 26 8.66 -4.58 18.29
C ASP A 26 9.89 -4.76 19.21
N LYS A 27 11.09 -4.96 18.65
CA LYS A 27 12.34 -5.04 19.41
C LYS A 27 12.68 -3.74 20.14
N GLU A 28 12.31 -2.60 19.57
CA GLU A 28 12.48 -1.27 20.18
C GLU A 28 11.36 -0.95 21.20
N GLY A 29 10.35 -1.79 21.36
CA GLY A 29 9.19 -1.57 22.22
C GLY A 29 8.28 -0.43 21.74
N ILE A 30 8.32 -0.11 20.45
CA ILE A 30 7.50 0.94 19.85
C ILE A 30 6.18 0.34 19.38
N ASN A 31 5.07 0.88 19.89
CA ASN A 31 3.74 0.48 19.47
C ASN A 31 3.56 0.72 17.96
N ASN A 32 3.23 -0.34 17.24
CA ASN A 32 3.09 -0.28 15.80
C ASN A 32 2.00 -1.22 15.29
N LYS A 33 1.49 -0.92 14.09
CA LYS A 33 0.49 -1.75 13.42
C LYS A 33 0.67 -1.67 11.91
N ILE A 34 0.54 -2.81 11.25
CA ILE A 34 0.52 -2.90 9.78
C ILE A 34 -0.88 -3.33 9.35
N ILE A 35 -1.47 -2.58 8.44
CA ILE A 35 -2.78 -2.88 7.85
C ILE A 35 -2.62 -3.00 6.33
N ASN A 36 -2.99 -4.16 5.78
CA ASN A 36 -3.22 -4.28 4.35
C ASN A 36 -4.60 -3.72 4.00
N TYR A 37 -4.65 -2.66 3.20
CA TYR A 37 -5.88 -1.96 2.87
C TYR A 37 -6.92 -2.87 2.19
N GLY A 38 -6.47 -3.72 1.27
CA GLY A 38 -7.36 -4.65 0.56
C GLY A 38 -7.96 -5.73 1.48
N ASP A 39 -7.19 -6.20 2.46
CA ASP A 39 -7.69 -7.16 3.46
C ASP A 39 -8.66 -6.48 4.44
N PHE A 40 -8.38 -5.22 4.80
CA PHE A 40 -9.29 -4.44 5.61
C PHE A 40 -10.62 -4.17 4.90
N MET A 41 -10.59 -3.82 3.61
CA MET A 41 -11.79 -3.70 2.77
C MET A 41 -12.59 -5.02 2.75
N LEU A 42 -11.93 -6.15 2.57
CA LEU A 42 -12.60 -7.46 2.56
C LEU A 42 -13.28 -7.76 3.90
N LYS A 43 -12.59 -7.54 5.02
CA LYS A 43 -13.17 -7.71 6.35
C LYS A 43 -14.40 -6.81 6.56
N THR A 44 -14.30 -5.55 6.13
CA THR A 44 -15.43 -4.60 6.18
C THR A 44 -16.60 -5.08 5.32
N ALA A 45 -16.34 -5.54 4.09
CA ALA A 45 -17.38 -6.04 3.19
C ALA A 45 -18.10 -7.29 3.75
N ILE A 46 -17.35 -8.21 4.36
CA ILE A 46 -17.90 -9.40 5.03
C ILE A 46 -18.74 -8.99 6.24
N SER A 47 -18.26 -8.07 7.08
CA SER A 47 -18.98 -7.61 8.26
C SER A 47 -20.31 -6.89 7.93
N LEU A 48 -20.37 -6.25 6.76
CA LEU A 48 -21.59 -5.60 6.24
C LEU A 48 -22.52 -6.58 5.49
N GLY A 49 -22.13 -7.84 5.36
CA GLY A 49 -22.91 -8.86 4.64
C GLY A 49 -22.96 -8.66 3.12
N TYR A 50 -22.01 -7.93 2.54
CA TYR A 50 -21.99 -7.66 1.10
C TYR A 50 -21.41 -8.82 0.30
N VAL A 51 -20.43 -9.51 0.85
CA VAL A 51 -19.68 -10.59 0.19
C VAL A 51 -19.16 -11.59 1.20
N ASN A 52 -18.76 -12.77 0.71
CA ASN A 52 -18.12 -13.82 1.51
C ASN A 52 -16.61 -13.96 1.22
N ASN A 53 -16.15 -13.43 0.10
CA ASN A 53 -14.77 -13.57 -0.35
C ASN A 53 -14.33 -12.42 -1.26
N ARG A 54 -13.03 -12.42 -1.59
CA ARG A 54 -12.39 -11.37 -2.40
C ARG A 54 -12.89 -11.32 -3.85
N ASP A 55 -13.26 -12.46 -4.42
CA ASP A 55 -13.73 -12.51 -5.82
C ASP A 55 -15.13 -11.92 -5.96
N GLU A 56 -15.99 -12.13 -4.96
CA GLU A 56 -17.29 -11.46 -4.88
C GLU A 56 -17.12 -9.95 -4.68
N MET A 57 -16.17 -9.52 -3.83
CA MET A 57 -15.89 -8.10 -3.60
C MET A 57 -15.49 -7.37 -4.90
N ARG A 58 -14.69 -8.02 -5.75
CA ARG A 58 -14.28 -7.46 -7.05
C ARG A 58 -15.42 -7.30 -8.06
N LYS A 59 -16.51 -8.06 -7.87
CA LYS A 59 -17.70 -8.04 -8.74
C LYS A 59 -18.80 -7.09 -8.25
N LEU A 60 -18.61 -6.44 -7.11
CA LEU A 60 -19.57 -5.46 -6.61
C LEU A 60 -19.76 -4.31 -7.61
N PRO A 61 -20.95 -3.69 -7.68
CA PRO A 61 -21.16 -2.45 -8.43
C PRO A 61 -20.16 -1.36 -8.00
N VAL A 62 -19.80 -0.49 -8.94
CA VAL A 62 -18.77 0.54 -8.72
C VAL A 62 -19.09 1.44 -7.53
N GLU A 63 -20.36 1.81 -7.36
CA GLU A 63 -20.84 2.63 -6.24
C GLU A 63 -20.61 1.92 -4.89
N LYS A 64 -20.89 0.61 -4.82
CA LYS A 64 -20.64 -0.18 -3.62
C LYS A 64 -19.16 -0.36 -3.35
N GLN A 65 -18.34 -0.57 -4.38
CA GLN A 65 -16.88 -0.62 -4.23
C GLN A 65 -16.34 0.72 -3.70
N ARG A 66 -16.81 1.86 -4.23
CA ARG A 66 -16.42 3.19 -3.74
C ARG A 66 -16.82 3.40 -2.29
N GLN A 67 -18.07 3.05 -1.92
CA GLN A 67 -18.52 3.17 -0.53
C GLN A 67 -17.69 2.31 0.40
N LEU A 68 -17.39 1.07 0.00
CA LEU A 68 -16.54 0.16 0.76
C LEU A 68 -15.11 0.70 0.95
N GLN A 69 -14.54 1.36 -0.06
CA GLN A 69 -13.25 2.03 0.08
C GLN A 69 -13.30 3.16 1.13
N ILE A 70 -14.37 3.95 1.12
CA ILE A 70 -14.58 5.02 2.12
C ILE A 70 -14.72 4.43 3.51
N ASP A 71 -15.54 3.40 3.68
CA ASP A 71 -15.79 2.78 4.97
C ASP A 71 -14.53 2.13 5.54
N ALA A 72 -13.73 1.49 4.69
CA ALA A 72 -12.42 0.96 5.07
C ALA A 72 -11.45 2.07 5.49
N ALA A 73 -11.39 3.17 4.74
CA ALA A 73 -10.54 4.30 5.08
C ALA A 73 -10.91 4.92 6.44
N LYS A 74 -12.21 5.12 6.70
CA LYS A 74 -12.73 5.58 8.01
C LYS A 74 -12.40 4.61 9.14
N GLY A 75 -12.56 3.31 8.91
CA GLY A 75 -12.21 2.28 9.86
C GLY A 75 -10.73 2.31 10.24
N ILE A 76 -9.84 2.43 9.27
CA ILE A 76 -8.39 2.54 9.48
C ILE A 76 -8.04 3.83 10.25
N ALA A 77 -8.64 4.97 9.88
CA ALA A 77 -8.44 6.23 10.58
C ALA A 77 -8.90 6.16 12.05
N LYS A 78 -10.01 5.45 12.30
CA LYS A 78 -10.49 5.18 13.67
C LYS A 78 -9.48 4.32 14.45
N GLU A 79 -8.98 3.23 13.86
CA GLU A 79 -7.97 2.39 14.51
C GLU A 79 -6.69 3.19 14.86
N ALA A 80 -6.26 4.09 13.96
CA ALA A 80 -5.12 4.96 14.24
C ALA A 80 -5.33 5.90 15.43
N LYS A 81 -6.54 6.45 15.57
CA LYS A 81 -6.91 7.33 16.70
C LYS A 81 -6.98 6.55 18.02
N GLU A 82 -7.57 5.36 18.00
CA GLU A 82 -7.74 4.52 19.17
C GLU A 82 -6.45 3.80 19.60
N GLY A 83 -5.49 3.63 18.70
CA GLY A 83 -4.23 2.93 18.94
C GLY A 83 -3.23 3.67 19.83
N GLY A 84 -3.53 4.90 20.27
CA GLY A 84 -2.63 5.71 21.10
C GLY A 84 -1.39 6.19 20.37
N ASP A 85 -0.31 6.41 21.12
CA ASP A 85 0.99 6.77 20.54
C ASP A 85 1.60 5.57 19.80
N GLY A 86 2.28 5.83 18.69
CA GLY A 86 2.90 4.80 17.87
C GLY A 86 2.78 5.05 16.38
N MET A 87 3.05 4.03 15.59
CA MET A 87 3.09 4.09 14.13
C MET A 87 2.09 3.10 13.51
N LEU A 88 1.34 3.56 12.52
CA LEU A 88 0.47 2.72 11.71
C LEU A 88 0.93 2.78 10.26
N PHE A 89 1.20 1.63 9.68
CA PHE A 89 1.59 1.50 8.27
C PHE A 89 0.47 0.86 7.47
N ILE A 90 0.11 1.49 6.36
CA ILE A 90 -0.93 0.99 5.45
C ILE A 90 -0.26 0.46 4.19
N ASP A 91 -0.31 -0.87 3.99
CA ASP A 91 0.11 -1.52 2.75
C ASP A 91 -0.98 -1.39 1.69
N THR A 92 -0.69 -0.66 0.63
CA THR A 92 -1.63 -0.46 -0.48
C THR A 92 -0.89 -0.22 -1.81
N HIS A 93 -1.62 0.16 -2.84
CA HIS A 93 -1.08 0.55 -4.14
C HIS A 93 -1.49 1.98 -4.48
N ALA A 94 -0.54 2.82 -4.92
CA ALA A 94 -0.85 4.16 -5.43
C ALA A 94 -1.54 4.09 -6.80
N VAL A 95 -1.22 3.05 -7.57
CA VAL A 95 -1.80 2.80 -8.88
C VAL A 95 -2.01 1.31 -9.11
N ILE A 96 -3.07 0.97 -9.80
CA ILE A 96 -3.41 -0.41 -10.19
C ILE A 96 -3.53 -0.44 -11.72
N LYS A 97 -2.75 -1.30 -12.37
CA LYS A 97 -2.90 -1.54 -13.81
C LYS A 97 -4.15 -2.38 -14.06
N THR A 98 -4.96 -1.96 -15.00
CA THR A 98 -6.18 -2.66 -15.43
C THR A 98 -6.20 -2.75 -16.96
N PRO A 99 -7.03 -3.61 -17.56
CA PRO A 99 -7.21 -3.64 -19.01
C PRO A 99 -7.64 -2.29 -19.61
N SER A 100 -8.32 -1.45 -18.83
CA SER A 100 -8.79 -0.12 -19.26
C SER A 100 -7.78 1.00 -19.02
N GLY A 101 -6.59 0.71 -18.47
CA GLY A 101 -5.57 1.69 -18.14
C GLY A 101 -5.14 1.65 -16.67
N TYR A 102 -4.67 2.77 -16.14
CA TYR A 102 -4.19 2.88 -14.77
C TYR A 102 -5.25 3.49 -13.84
N LEU A 103 -5.63 2.75 -12.80
CA LEU A 103 -6.58 3.18 -11.78
C LEU A 103 -5.83 3.74 -10.57
N PRO A 104 -6.08 5.00 -10.12
CA PRO A 104 -5.54 5.51 -8.87
C PRO A 104 -6.02 4.70 -7.67
N GLY A 105 -5.08 4.24 -6.84
CA GLY A 105 -5.39 3.45 -5.65
C GLY A 105 -5.65 4.27 -4.39
N LEU A 106 -5.31 5.57 -4.41
CA LEU A 106 -5.50 6.53 -3.32
C LEU A 106 -6.32 7.74 -3.81
N PRO A 107 -7.57 7.54 -4.23
CA PRO A 107 -8.42 8.64 -4.68
C PRO A 107 -8.72 9.61 -3.52
N LYS A 108 -9.17 10.83 -3.86
CA LYS A 108 -9.45 11.90 -2.90
C LYS A 108 -10.23 11.43 -1.66
N TYR A 109 -11.35 10.75 -1.87
CA TYR A 109 -12.23 10.25 -0.80
C TYR A 109 -11.61 9.16 0.10
N VAL A 110 -10.46 8.58 -0.29
CA VAL A 110 -9.68 7.65 0.53
C VAL A 110 -8.59 8.39 1.28
N ILE A 111 -7.79 9.21 0.55
CA ILE A 111 -6.61 9.84 1.14
C ILE A 111 -6.99 10.89 2.18
N GLU A 112 -8.09 11.61 1.99
CA GLU A 112 -8.60 12.60 2.94
C GLU A 112 -9.07 11.95 4.26
N GLU A 113 -9.70 10.77 4.20
CA GLU A 113 -10.12 10.04 5.41
C GLU A 113 -8.93 9.48 6.19
N ILE A 114 -7.94 8.93 5.49
CA ILE A 114 -6.72 8.38 6.10
C ILE A 114 -5.84 9.48 6.67
N ASN A 115 -5.69 10.59 5.95
CA ASN A 115 -4.85 11.74 6.28
C ASN A 115 -3.43 11.33 6.75
N PRO A 116 -2.62 10.68 5.90
CA PRO A 116 -1.32 10.17 6.29
C PRO A 116 -0.30 11.31 6.48
N TYR A 117 0.69 11.09 7.34
CA TYR A 117 1.84 11.96 7.49
C TYR A 117 2.79 11.88 6.28
N ILE A 118 2.96 10.67 5.74
CA ILE A 118 3.90 10.38 4.66
C ILE A 118 3.41 9.22 3.79
N ILE A 119 3.71 9.29 2.50
CA ILE A 119 3.53 8.21 1.53
C ILE A 119 4.90 7.72 1.09
N PHE A 120 5.23 6.48 1.40
CA PHE A 120 6.44 5.81 0.94
C PHE A 120 6.16 5.13 -0.40
N LEU A 121 6.98 5.45 -1.40
CA LEU A 121 7.07 4.72 -2.66
C LEU A 121 8.22 3.73 -2.56
N LEU A 122 7.90 2.46 -2.31
CA LEU A 122 8.89 1.40 -2.34
C LEU A 122 9.19 1.04 -3.80
N GLU A 123 10.44 1.16 -4.19
CA GLU A 123 10.92 0.89 -5.54
C GLU A 123 12.08 -0.10 -5.52
N ALA A 124 12.34 -0.74 -6.64
CA ALA A 124 13.49 -1.58 -6.89
C ALA A 124 13.86 -1.48 -8.37
N GLU A 125 15.02 -2.00 -8.75
CA GLU A 125 15.39 -2.08 -10.17
C GLU A 125 14.33 -2.86 -10.96
N PRO A 126 13.90 -2.37 -12.14
CA PRO A 126 12.85 -3.02 -12.93
C PRO A 126 13.15 -4.49 -13.27
N ARG A 127 14.40 -4.82 -13.55
CA ARG A 127 14.83 -6.21 -13.81
C ARG A 127 14.64 -7.10 -12.59
N LEU A 128 15.00 -6.61 -11.41
CA LEU A 128 14.82 -7.34 -10.15
C LEU A 128 13.34 -7.59 -9.85
N ILE A 129 12.48 -6.60 -10.11
CA ILE A 129 11.03 -6.74 -9.96
C ILE A 129 10.51 -7.82 -10.92
N LEU A 130 10.93 -7.81 -12.18
CA LEU A 130 10.54 -8.79 -13.18
C LEU A 130 10.96 -10.22 -12.77
N GLU A 131 12.18 -10.38 -12.27
CA GLU A 131 12.67 -11.67 -11.78
C GLU A 131 11.88 -12.17 -10.56
N ARG A 132 11.59 -11.29 -9.60
CA ARG A 132 10.78 -11.62 -8.42
C ARG A 132 9.36 -12.04 -8.82
N GLN A 133 8.77 -11.36 -9.80
CA GLN A 133 7.44 -11.70 -10.31
C GLN A 133 7.42 -13.06 -11.04
N LYS A 134 8.47 -13.40 -11.78
CA LYS A 134 8.61 -14.72 -12.43
C LYS A 134 8.77 -15.87 -11.43
N ARG A 135 9.39 -15.62 -10.28
CA ARG A 135 9.56 -16.61 -9.20
C ARG A 135 8.27 -16.80 -8.37
N ASP A 136 7.37 -15.81 -8.36
CA ASP A 136 6.12 -15.89 -7.61
C ASP A 136 5.07 -16.72 -8.35
N THR A 137 5.00 -18.01 -8.03
CA THR A 137 4.03 -18.95 -8.62
C THR A 137 2.63 -18.84 -8.02
N THR A 138 2.45 -18.05 -6.97
CA THR A 138 1.18 -17.94 -6.24
C THR A 138 0.16 -17.02 -6.92
N ARG A 139 0.60 -16.18 -7.86
CA ARG A 139 -0.25 -15.21 -8.58
C ARG A 139 0.14 -15.12 -10.05
N SER A 140 -0.84 -15.24 -10.95
CA SER A 140 -0.64 -14.91 -12.36
C SER A 140 -0.51 -13.39 -12.51
N ARG A 141 0.64 -12.92 -13.04
CA ARG A 141 0.95 -11.49 -13.22
C ARG A 141 1.27 -11.18 -14.68
N THR A 142 0.42 -11.65 -15.60
CA THR A 142 0.57 -11.44 -17.04
C THR A 142 0.61 -9.95 -17.44
N ASP A 143 0.06 -9.07 -16.59
CA ASP A 143 -0.03 -7.62 -16.86
C ASP A 143 1.32 -6.87 -16.76
N TYR A 144 2.37 -7.51 -16.22
CA TYR A 144 3.71 -6.94 -16.00
C TYR A 144 4.78 -7.76 -16.73
N SER A 145 4.51 -8.11 -17.98
CA SER A 145 5.30 -9.07 -18.75
C SER A 145 6.66 -8.57 -19.21
N ASP A 146 6.92 -7.26 -19.13
CA ASP A 146 8.15 -6.67 -19.64
C ASP A 146 8.64 -5.47 -18.80
N GLU A 147 9.94 -5.18 -18.88
CA GLU A 147 10.61 -4.13 -18.13
C GLU A 147 10.03 -2.73 -18.43
N LYS A 148 9.60 -2.47 -19.67
CA LYS A 148 9.02 -1.18 -20.07
C LYS A 148 7.70 -0.92 -19.32
N VAL A 149 6.86 -1.95 -19.20
CA VAL A 149 5.59 -1.87 -18.45
C VAL A 149 5.86 -1.63 -16.97
N ILE A 150 6.91 -2.23 -16.41
CA ILE A 150 7.30 -1.99 -15.02
C ILE A 150 7.73 -0.53 -14.83
N ILE A 151 8.59 -0.01 -15.69
CA ILE A 151 9.06 1.39 -15.66
C ILE A 151 7.88 2.36 -15.78
N GLU A 152 6.98 2.11 -16.73
CA GLU A 152 5.77 2.92 -16.93
C GLU A 152 4.92 2.93 -15.67
N THR A 153 4.68 1.76 -15.07
CA THR A 153 3.87 1.64 -13.85
C THR A 153 4.53 2.34 -12.65
N ILE A 154 5.85 2.27 -12.50
CA ILE A 154 6.59 3.03 -11.48
C ILE A 154 6.34 4.53 -11.64
N ASN A 155 6.43 5.05 -12.86
CA ASN A 155 6.19 6.46 -13.14
C ASN A 155 4.75 6.88 -12.82
N PHE A 156 3.76 6.09 -13.23
CA PHE A 156 2.36 6.33 -12.84
C PHE A 156 2.14 6.27 -11.33
N ALA A 157 2.83 5.37 -10.62
CA ALA A 157 2.76 5.29 -9.16
C ALA A 157 3.32 6.55 -8.48
N ARG A 158 4.43 7.10 -9.00
CA ARG A 158 5.00 8.37 -8.54
C ARG A 158 4.04 9.53 -8.74
N TYR A 159 3.44 9.65 -9.93
CA TYR A 159 2.47 10.71 -10.22
C TYR A 159 1.21 10.59 -9.36
N ALA A 160 0.67 9.39 -9.21
CA ALA A 160 -0.51 9.14 -8.39
C ALA A 160 -0.25 9.45 -6.90
N ALA A 161 0.90 9.04 -6.36
CA ALA A 161 1.27 9.32 -4.99
C ALA A 161 1.42 10.82 -4.73
N MET A 162 2.08 11.56 -5.63
CA MET A 162 2.20 13.03 -5.51
C MET A 162 0.84 13.71 -5.61
N ALA A 163 -0.01 13.31 -6.55
CA ALA A 163 -1.36 13.87 -6.70
C ALA A 163 -2.22 13.64 -5.44
N SER A 164 -2.13 12.46 -4.82
CA SER A 164 -2.82 12.16 -3.57
C SER A 164 -2.23 12.93 -2.39
N ALA A 165 -0.90 13.04 -2.29
CA ALA A 165 -0.21 13.73 -1.21
C ALA A 165 -0.56 15.22 -1.16
N VAL A 166 -0.70 15.88 -2.30
CA VAL A 166 -1.09 17.30 -2.41
C VAL A 166 -2.43 17.58 -1.72
N LEU A 167 -3.37 16.65 -1.77
CA LEU A 167 -4.71 16.81 -1.20
C LEU A 167 -4.71 16.92 0.34
N VAL A 168 -3.68 16.37 0.98
CA VAL A 168 -3.61 16.26 2.46
C VAL A 168 -2.31 16.84 3.03
N GLY A 169 -1.45 17.42 2.20
CA GLY A 169 -0.17 17.97 2.63
C GLY A 169 0.85 16.91 3.10
N ALA A 170 0.71 15.65 2.67
CA ALA A 170 1.63 14.59 3.03
C ALA A 170 2.97 14.71 2.28
N THR A 171 4.05 14.21 2.89
CA THR A 171 5.33 14.05 2.20
C THR A 171 5.30 12.78 1.34
N VAL A 172 5.96 12.79 0.17
CA VAL A 172 6.22 11.58 -0.61
C VAL A 172 7.70 11.25 -0.55
N LYS A 173 8.04 10.03 -0.16
CA LYS A 173 9.42 9.56 -0.08
C LYS A 173 9.63 8.28 -0.87
N VAL A 174 10.58 8.30 -1.81
CA VAL A 174 11.03 7.09 -2.50
C VAL A 174 11.99 6.34 -1.59
N VAL A 175 11.77 5.04 -1.43
CA VAL A 175 12.63 4.12 -0.66
C VAL A 175 13.02 2.97 -1.58
N ILE A 176 14.32 2.73 -1.71
CA ILE A 176 14.83 1.67 -2.59
C ILE A 176 14.98 0.36 -1.82
N ASN A 177 14.27 -0.66 -2.28
CA ASN A 177 14.42 -2.04 -1.80
C ASN A 177 15.37 -2.80 -2.73
N ALA A 178 16.68 -2.59 -2.53
CA ALA A 178 17.72 -3.30 -3.25
C ALA A 178 17.66 -4.82 -2.99
N GLU A 179 18.43 -5.58 -3.76
CA GLU A 179 18.59 -7.01 -3.51
C GLU A 179 19.42 -7.23 -2.24
N GLY A 180 19.04 -8.27 -1.47
CA GLY A 180 19.78 -8.70 -0.26
C GLY A 180 19.02 -8.41 1.02
N ASP A 181 19.26 -7.27 1.66
CA ASP A 181 18.77 -7.02 3.02
C ASP A 181 17.60 -6.02 3.06
N PRO A 182 16.35 -6.48 3.30
CA PRO A 182 15.19 -5.60 3.42
C PRO A 182 15.23 -4.67 4.64
N SER A 183 16.14 -4.92 5.60
CA SER A 183 16.26 -4.08 6.79
C SER A 183 16.76 -2.66 6.46
N ILE A 184 17.47 -2.48 5.37
CA ILE A 184 17.93 -1.17 4.91
C ILE A 184 16.72 -0.28 4.58
N ALA A 185 15.81 -0.78 3.74
CA ALA A 185 14.58 -0.08 3.39
C ALA A 185 13.65 0.10 4.61
N ALA A 186 13.53 -0.92 5.47
CA ALA A 186 12.73 -0.86 6.69
C ALA A 186 13.24 0.24 7.64
N ASN A 187 14.56 0.31 7.89
CA ASN A 187 15.16 1.35 8.74
C ASN A 187 14.98 2.76 8.15
N GLU A 188 14.99 2.90 6.82
CA GLU A 188 14.73 4.18 6.17
C GLU A 188 13.29 4.64 6.36
N ILE A 189 12.32 3.72 6.27
CA ILE A 189 10.90 3.97 6.55
C ILE A 189 10.74 4.40 8.01
N ILE A 190 11.27 3.64 8.96
CA ILE A 190 11.17 3.92 10.40
C ILE A 190 11.75 5.29 10.76
N ARG A 191 12.96 5.62 10.28
CA ARG A 191 13.60 6.91 10.53
C ARG A 191 12.78 8.10 10.04
N SER A 192 12.00 7.92 8.98
CA SER A 192 11.15 8.99 8.43
C SER A 192 9.82 9.13 9.18
N MET A 193 9.48 8.17 10.04
CA MET A 193 8.30 8.19 10.89
C MET A 193 8.60 8.70 12.31
N LYS A 194 9.85 8.61 12.76
CA LYS A 194 10.31 9.21 14.03
C LYS A 194 10.41 10.72 13.90
#